data_c358c1434143f65a04245274c98f3bbb
#
_entry.id   c358c1434143f65a04245274c98f3bbb
#
_cell.length_a   1.000
_cell.length_b   1.000
_cell.length_c   1.000
_cell.angle_alpha   90.00
_cell.angle_beta   90.00
_cell.angle_gamma   90.00
#
_symmetry.space_group_name_H-M   'P 1'
#
loop_
_entity.id
_entity.type
_entity.pdbx_description
1 polymer ?
#
loop_
_entity_poly.entity_id
_entity_poly.type
_entity_poly.pdbx_seq_one_letter_code
_entity_poly.pdbx_strand_id
1 'polypeptide(L)'
;PLPEEQLEQIGNALRAVYTGLWDQDEEMMVVRERARTRRSVEAPKEGGSTDLGLWSALRPELPQIVDFEGHRFRIIEVDGQALAHAAECPHWLGPRDACPVEAGVITCPWHGYRFDVASGRSADDRGMRLRPAPRVEIDPESDRVRLVSG
;
A
#
# COMPACT_ATOMS: atom_id res chain seq x y z
N PRO A 1 -0.42 -5.11 50.12
CA PRO A 1 0.23 -4.08 49.32
C PRO A 1 1.47 -4.68 48.65
N LEU A 2 1.68 -4.32 47.37
CA LEU A 2 2.86 -4.75 46.62
C LEU A 2 4.11 -4.08 47.23
N PRO A 3 5.26 -4.77 47.26
CA PRO A 3 6.53 -4.18 47.59
C PRO A 3 6.88 -3.01 46.67
N GLU A 4 7.58 -2.00 47.17
CA GLU A 4 7.93 -0.78 46.42
C GLU A 4 8.75 -1.10 45.15
N GLU A 5 9.68 -2.05 45.23
CA GLU A 5 10.45 -2.52 44.08
C GLU A 5 9.58 -3.10 42.96
N GLN A 6 8.51 -3.83 43.30
CA GLN A 6 7.58 -4.37 42.31
C GLN A 6 6.71 -3.26 41.66
N LEU A 7 6.34 -2.26 42.46
CA LEU A 7 5.60 -1.08 41.92
C LEU A 7 6.47 -0.30 40.94
N GLU A 8 7.75 -0.13 41.24
CA GLU A 8 8.69 0.55 40.34
C GLU A 8 8.91 -0.25 39.05
N GLN A 9 9.10 -1.58 39.15
CA GLN A 9 9.24 -2.44 37.99
C GLN A 9 7.99 -2.39 37.08
N ILE A 10 6.79 -2.45 37.65
CA ILE A 10 5.52 -2.30 36.90
C ILE A 10 5.43 -0.93 36.25
N GLY A 11 5.78 0.13 36.98
CA GLY A 11 5.77 1.50 36.46
C GLY A 11 6.73 1.68 35.28
N ASN A 12 7.92 1.08 35.35
CA ASN A 12 8.90 1.11 34.26
C ASN A 12 8.43 0.32 33.04
N ALA A 13 7.85 -0.87 33.25
CA ALA A 13 7.27 -1.67 32.17
C ALA A 13 6.13 -0.95 31.47
N LEU A 14 5.21 -0.35 32.21
CA LEU A 14 4.12 0.45 31.65
C LEU A 14 4.64 1.65 30.86
N ARG A 15 5.62 2.39 31.42
CA ARG A 15 6.25 3.51 30.67
C ARG A 15 6.83 3.04 29.35
N ALA A 16 7.58 1.94 29.35
CA ALA A 16 8.18 1.41 28.12
C ALA A 16 7.12 1.06 27.05
N VAL A 17 6.02 0.40 27.48
CA VAL A 17 4.90 0.07 26.58
C VAL A 17 4.25 1.35 26.02
N TYR A 18 3.93 2.31 26.88
CA TYR A 18 3.31 3.56 26.42
C TYR A 18 4.23 4.37 25.51
N THR A 19 5.52 4.47 25.81
CA THR A 19 6.49 5.13 24.93
C THR A 19 6.52 4.46 23.55
N GLY A 20 6.58 3.12 23.52
CA GLY A 20 6.57 2.39 22.25
C GLY A 20 5.29 2.59 21.43
N LEU A 21 4.12 2.71 22.10
CA LEU A 21 2.86 3.03 21.42
C LEU A 21 2.86 4.45 20.84
N TRP A 22 3.35 5.43 21.60
CA TRP A 22 3.47 6.81 21.12
C TRP A 22 4.40 6.92 19.92
N ASP A 23 5.55 6.27 19.96
CA ASP A 23 6.51 6.27 18.85
C ASP A 23 5.87 5.68 17.57
N GLN A 24 5.10 4.60 17.70
CA GLN A 24 4.37 3.98 16.59
C GLN A 24 3.28 4.90 16.02
N ASP A 25 2.50 5.55 16.89
CA ASP A 25 1.45 6.48 16.48
C ASP A 25 2.06 7.70 15.76
N GLU A 26 3.17 8.24 16.26
CA GLU A 26 3.89 9.34 15.62
C GLU A 26 4.39 8.93 14.22
N GLU A 27 5.01 7.76 14.08
CA GLU A 27 5.45 7.24 12.78
C GLU A 27 4.28 7.09 11.81
N MET A 28 3.16 6.52 12.26
CA MET A 28 1.94 6.37 11.45
C MET A 28 1.42 7.74 10.97
N MET A 29 1.41 8.75 11.84
CA MET A 29 0.95 10.11 11.49
C MET A 29 1.88 10.78 10.48
N VAL A 30 3.19 10.64 10.63
CA VAL A 30 4.19 11.16 9.67
C VAL A 30 4.02 10.50 8.29
N VAL A 31 3.89 9.18 8.24
CA VAL A 31 3.68 8.43 6.98
C VAL A 31 2.37 8.85 6.32
N ARG A 32 1.30 8.96 7.10
CA ARG A 32 -0.01 9.42 6.62
C ARG A 32 0.05 10.83 6.04
N GLU A 33 0.72 11.76 6.72
CA GLU A 33 0.82 13.14 6.23
C GLU A 33 1.63 13.23 4.93
N ARG A 34 2.71 12.47 4.80
CA ARG A 34 3.47 12.36 3.54
C ARG A 34 2.58 11.84 2.39
N ALA A 35 1.73 10.85 2.67
CA ALA A 35 0.81 10.33 1.67
C ALA A 35 -0.27 11.35 1.27
N ARG A 36 -0.78 12.13 2.22
CA ARG A 36 -1.74 13.22 1.96
C ARG A 36 -1.13 14.32 1.10
N THR A 37 0.07 14.76 1.44
CA THR A 37 0.77 15.85 0.72
C THR A 37 1.04 15.46 -0.72
N ARG A 38 1.47 14.23 -0.98
CA ARG A 38 1.64 13.75 -2.36
C ARG A 38 0.36 13.84 -3.20
N ARG A 39 -0.79 13.48 -2.61
CA ARG A 39 -2.09 13.52 -3.30
C ARG A 39 -2.57 14.92 -3.68
N SER A 40 -2.07 15.95 -3.02
CA SER A 40 -2.51 17.32 -3.26
C SER A 40 -1.75 18.01 -4.40
N VAL A 41 -0.69 17.41 -4.91
CA VAL A 41 0.24 18.08 -5.84
C VAL A 41 -0.11 17.88 -7.31
N GLU A 42 -0.81 16.80 -7.68
CA GLU A 42 -1.15 16.53 -9.07
C GLU A 42 -2.63 16.15 -9.24
N ALA A 43 -3.33 16.93 -10.07
CA ALA A 43 -4.66 16.53 -10.53
C ALA A 43 -4.54 15.38 -11.53
N PRO A 44 -5.44 14.36 -11.49
CA PRO A 44 -5.47 13.29 -12.48
C PRO A 44 -5.60 13.87 -13.90
N LYS A 45 -4.75 13.43 -14.81
CA LYS A 45 -4.90 13.74 -16.24
C LYS A 45 -5.79 12.64 -16.83
N GLU A 46 -6.98 12.98 -17.29
CA GLU A 46 -7.82 12.02 -18.01
C GLU A 46 -7.07 11.47 -19.23
N GLY A 47 -7.11 10.14 -19.41
CA GLY A 47 -6.46 9.46 -20.53
C GLY A 47 -4.94 9.34 -20.42
N GLY A 48 -4.39 9.45 -19.21
CA GLY A 48 -2.95 9.29 -18.97
C GLY A 48 -2.43 7.90 -19.32
N SER A 49 -1.22 7.88 -19.89
CA SER A 49 -0.46 6.65 -20.10
C SER A 49 0.99 6.88 -19.67
N THR A 50 1.56 5.91 -18.96
CA THR A 50 2.97 5.94 -18.53
C THR A 50 3.66 4.67 -19.02
N ASP A 51 4.74 4.85 -19.77
CA ASP A 51 5.60 3.76 -20.21
C ASP A 51 6.53 3.33 -19.07
N LEU A 52 6.56 2.03 -18.80
CA LEU A 52 7.40 1.44 -17.75
C LEU A 52 8.62 0.69 -18.30
N GLY A 53 8.81 0.70 -19.62
CA GLY A 53 9.92 0.02 -20.26
C GLY A 53 9.55 -1.36 -20.80
N LEU A 54 10.50 -2.29 -20.75
CA LEU A 54 10.32 -3.66 -21.24
C LEU A 54 9.74 -4.54 -20.13
N TRP A 55 8.76 -5.35 -20.46
CA TRP A 55 8.17 -6.31 -19.51
C TRP A 55 9.19 -7.36 -19.06
N SER A 56 10.02 -7.83 -19.96
CA SER A 56 11.10 -8.78 -19.66
C SER A 56 12.09 -8.25 -18.62
N ALA A 57 12.29 -6.93 -18.56
CA ALA A 57 13.15 -6.28 -17.58
C ALA A 57 12.39 -5.98 -16.27
N LEU A 58 11.12 -5.55 -16.35
CA LEU A 58 10.32 -5.20 -15.18
C LEU A 58 9.88 -6.43 -14.36
N ARG A 59 9.49 -7.51 -15.05
CA ARG A 59 8.92 -8.71 -14.43
C ARG A 59 9.79 -9.33 -13.33
N PRO A 60 11.11 -9.50 -13.50
CA PRO A 60 11.99 -10.06 -12.45
C PRO A 60 12.09 -9.18 -11.20
N GLU A 61 11.79 -7.87 -11.34
CA GLU A 61 11.89 -6.87 -10.27
C GLU A 61 10.57 -6.66 -9.52
N LEU A 62 9.53 -7.42 -9.88
CA LEU A 62 8.23 -7.34 -9.19
C LEU A 62 8.32 -7.91 -7.75
N PRO A 63 7.61 -7.31 -6.80
CA PRO A 63 6.66 -6.21 -6.94
C PRO A 63 7.34 -4.84 -7.00
N GLN A 64 6.84 -3.93 -7.85
CA GLN A 64 7.36 -2.56 -7.98
C GLN A 64 6.32 -1.50 -7.63
N ILE A 65 6.78 -0.41 -7.00
CA ILE A 65 5.96 0.78 -6.75
C ILE A 65 6.23 1.78 -7.85
N VAL A 66 5.15 2.29 -8.43
CA VAL A 66 5.19 3.31 -9.48
C VAL A 66 4.25 4.45 -9.15
N ASP A 67 4.64 5.65 -9.53
CA ASP A 67 3.78 6.83 -9.47
C ASP A 67 3.02 6.98 -10.80
N PHE A 68 1.70 7.10 -10.71
CA PHE A 68 0.83 7.31 -11.85
C PHE A 68 -0.25 8.31 -11.47
N GLU A 69 -0.35 9.41 -12.21
CA GLU A 69 -1.33 10.48 -11.97
C GLU A 69 -1.36 10.97 -10.51
N GLY A 70 -0.18 11.20 -9.93
CA GLY A 70 -0.03 11.69 -8.55
C GLY A 70 -0.38 10.66 -7.44
N HIS A 71 -0.53 9.39 -7.80
CA HIS A 71 -0.82 8.31 -6.87
C HIS A 71 0.16 7.17 -7.01
N ARG A 72 0.41 6.49 -5.89
CA ARG A 72 1.27 5.32 -5.84
C ARG A 72 0.48 4.05 -6.10
N PHE A 73 0.98 3.27 -7.04
CA PHE A 73 0.46 1.94 -7.35
C PHE A 73 1.56 0.91 -7.21
N ARG A 74 1.18 -0.29 -6.83
CA ARG A 74 2.08 -1.43 -6.79
C ARG A 74 1.74 -2.35 -7.93
N ILE A 75 2.74 -2.67 -8.75
CA ILE A 75 2.63 -3.65 -9.83
C ILE A 75 3.04 -5.00 -9.29
N ILE A 76 2.22 -5.99 -9.54
CA ILE A 76 2.41 -7.38 -9.13
C ILE A 76 2.04 -8.32 -10.28
N GLU A 77 2.44 -9.56 -10.16
CA GLU A 77 1.94 -10.66 -10.99
C GLU A 77 1.15 -11.63 -10.11
N VAL A 78 -0.09 -11.92 -10.52
CA VAL A 78 -0.97 -12.90 -9.87
C VAL A 78 -1.49 -13.83 -10.96
N ASP A 79 -1.31 -15.13 -10.79
CA ASP A 79 -1.75 -16.15 -11.74
C ASP A 79 -1.30 -15.89 -13.20
N GLY A 80 -0.08 -15.35 -13.35
CA GLY A 80 0.51 -15.02 -14.65
C GLY A 80 -0.01 -13.74 -15.28
N GLN A 81 -0.85 -12.98 -14.58
CA GLN A 81 -1.35 -11.68 -15.04
C GLN A 81 -0.69 -10.54 -14.27
N ALA A 82 -0.14 -9.58 -15.02
CA ALA A 82 0.34 -8.33 -14.44
C ALA A 82 -0.87 -7.45 -14.09
N LEU A 83 -0.89 -6.96 -12.87
CA LEU A 83 -1.91 -6.01 -12.43
C LEU A 83 -1.32 -4.95 -11.51
N ALA A 84 -1.99 -3.81 -11.44
CA ALA A 84 -1.68 -2.75 -10.52
C ALA A 84 -2.76 -2.64 -9.44
N HIS A 85 -2.35 -2.32 -8.22
CA HIS A 85 -3.28 -1.94 -7.15
C HIS A 85 -2.75 -0.74 -6.38
N ALA A 86 -3.64 0.03 -5.75
CA ALA A 86 -3.22 1.17 -4.95
C ALA A 86 -2.25 0.73 -3.84
N ALA A 87 -1.12 1.41 -3.70
CA ALA A 87 -0.11 1.11 -2.69
C ALA A 87 -0.52 1.58 -1.29
N GLU A 88 -1.56 2.41 -1.18
CA GLU A 88 -2.03 3.00 0.08
C GLU A 88 -3.42 2.50 0.43
N CYS A 89 -3.63 2.21 1.72
CA CYS A 89 -4.92 1.81 2.25
C CYS A 89 -5.92 2.99 2.24
N PRO A 90 -7.17 2.82 1.79
CA PRO A 90 -8.16 3.90 1.77
C PRO A 90 -8.57 4.37 3.16
N HIS A 91 -8.40 3.55 4.20
CA HIS A 91 -8.77 3.89 5.57
C HIS A 91 -7.92 5.06 6.11
N TRP A 92 -6.63 4.84 6.33
CA TRP A 92 -5.71 5.83 6.93
C TRP A 92 -4.41 6.01 6.13
N LEU A 93 -4.40 5.64 4.86
CA LEU A 93 -3.26 5.73 3.96
C LEU A 93 -2.06 4.87 4.39
N GLY A 94 -2.31 3.80 5.14
CA GLY A 94 -1.28 2.84 5.53
C GLY A 94 -0.57 2.27 4.31
N PRO A 95 0.78 2.24 4.31
CA PRO A 95 1.56 1.73 3.19
C PRO A 95 1.39 0.20 3.09
N ARG A 96 1.30 -0.30 1.86
CA ARG A 96 1.23 -1.73 1.57
C ARG A 96 2.35 -2.18 0.62
N ASP A 97 3.41 -1.38 0.58
CA ASP A 97 4.54 -1.58 -0.32
C ASP A 97 5.19 -2.94 -0.15
N ALA A 98 5.36 -3.38 1.10
CA ALA A 98 5.98 -4.65 1.46
C ALA A 98 4.98 -5.75 1.89
N CYS A 99 3.66 -5.48 1.83
CA CYS A 99 2.68 -6.48 2.26
C CYS A 99 2.62 -7.64 1.27
N PRO A 100 2.59 -8.90 1.74
CA PRO A 100 2.40 -10.03 0.87
C PRO A 100 0.98 -10.01 0.28
N VAL A 101 0.85 -10.54 -0.93
CA VAL A 101 -0.45 -10.85 -1.55
C VAL A 101 -0.63 -12.35 -1.45
N GLU A 102 -1.66 -12.78 -0.72
CA GLU A 102 -1.96 -14.19 -0.47
C GLU A 102 -3.33 -14.52 -1.08
N ALA A 103 -3.36 -15.47 -1.99
CA ALA A 103 -4.57 -15.85 -2.73
C ALA A 103 -5.33 -14.63 -3.30
N GLY A 104 -4.61 -13.68 -3.88
CA GLY A 104 -5.19 -12.46 -4.46
C GLY A 104 -5.64 -11.38 -3.45
N VAL A 105 -5.38 -11.59 -2.14
CA VAL A 105 -5.77 -10.66 -1.08
C VAL A 105 -4.55 -10.01 -0.44
N ILE A 106 -4.60 -8.70 -0.24
CA ILE A 106 -3.60 -7.93 0.50
C ILE A 106 -4.19 -7.40 1.81
N THR A 107 -3.43 -7.51 2.90
CA THR A 107 -3.84 -7.03 4.23
C THR A 107 -3.07 -5.76 4.61
N CYS A 108 -3.79 -4.73 5.08
CA CYS A 108 -3.18 -3.51 5.58
C CYS A 108 -2.51 -3.77 6.94
N PRO A 109 -1.22 -3.42 7.13
CA PRO A 109 -0.49 -3.73 8.36
C PRO A 109 -0.95 -2.91 9.56
N TRP A 110 -1.59 -1.74 9.33
CA TRP A 110 -1.99 -0.88 10.43
C TRP A 110 -3.27 -1.35 11.14
N HIS A 111 -4.32 -1.73 10.37
CA HIS A 111 -5.63 -2.04 10.97
C HIS A 111 -6.26 -3.33 10.42
N GLY A 112 -5.50 -4.16 9.73
CA GLY A 112 -5.96 -5.45 9.25
C GLY A 112 -7.04 -5.41 8.16
N TYR A 113 -7.26 -4.26 7.49
CA TYR A 113 -8.19 -4.19 6.35
C TYR A 113 -7.68 -5.05 5.21
N ARG A 114 -8.57 -5.86 4.65
CA ARG A 114 -8.25 -6.83 3.60
C ARG A 114 -8.91 -6.41 2.29
N PHE A 115 -8.17 -6.52 1.19
CA PHE A 115 -8.65 -6.14 -0.14
C PHE A 115 -8.26 -7.18 -1.17
N ASP A 116 -9.19 -7.54 -2.03
CA ASP A 116 -8.90 -8.25 -3.28
C ASP A 116 -8.16 -7.32 -4.24
N VAL A 117 -6.98 -7.71 -4.69
CA VAL A 117 -6.09 -6.83 -5.45
C VAL A 117 -6.57 -6.60 -6.88
N ALA A 118 -7.32 -7.53 -7.46
CA ALA A 118 -7.83 -7.43 -8.82
C ALA A 118 -9.04 -6.50 -8.91
N SER A 119 -10.01 -6.67 -8.02
CA SER A 119 -11.23 -5.84 -8.00
C SER A 119 -11.09 -4.58 -7.15
N GLY A 120 -10.13 -4.52 -6.25
CA GLY A 120 -9.96 -3.47 -5.27
C GLY A 120 -11.04 -3.46 -4.17
N ARG A 121 -11.91 -4.44 -4.10
CA ARG A 121 -12.98 -4.51 -3.10
C ARG A 121 -12.45 -5.02 -1.76
N SER A 122 -13.09 -4.58 -0.68
CA SER A 122 -12.87 -5.16 0.65
C SER A 122 -13.21 -6.65 0.63
N ALA A 123 -12.31 -7.47 1.17
CA ALA A 123 -12.48 -8.91 1.32
C ALA A 123 -13.01 -9.30 2.72
N ASP A 124 -13.33 -8.30 3.56
CA ASP A 124 -13.77 -8.45 4.95
C ASP A 124 -15.07 -7.71 5.26
N ASP A 125 -15.89 -7.44 4.25
CA ASP A 125 -17.21 -6.79 4.33
C ASP A 125 -17.23 -5.38 4.98
N ARG A 126 -16.08 -4.73 5.12
CA ARG A 126 -15.98 -3.38 5.70
C ARG A 126 -16.42 -2.26 4.74
N GLY A 127 -16.91 -2.61 3.56
CA GLY A 127 -17.48 -1.67 2.59
C GLY A 127 -16.48 -0.70 1.94
N MET A 128 -15.18 -0.84 2.21
CA MET A 128 -14.15 0.00 1.62
C MET A 128 -13.69 -0.54 0.27
N ARG A 129 -13.15 0.35 -0.54
CA ARG A 129 -12.57 0.01 -1.83
C ARG A 129 -11.22 0.71 -2.00
N LEU A 130 -10.26 0.00 -2.57
CA LEU A 130 -9.03 0.60 -3.04
C LEU A 130 -9.33 1.66 -4.09
N ARG A 131 -8.45 2.65 -4.20
CA ARG A 131 -8.46 3.55 -5.37
C ARG A 131 -8.44 2.70 -6.65
N PRO A 132 -9.28 3.03 -7.64
CA PRO A 132 -9.20 2.39 -8.95
C PRO A 132 -7.76 2.46 -9.46
N ALA A 133 -7.24 1.33 -9.88
CA ALA A 133 -5.89 1.22 -10.41
C ALA A 133 -5.89 1.38 -11.93
N PRO A 134 -4.79 1.90 -12.50
CA PRO A 134 -4.60 1.85 -13.95
C PRO A 134 -4.50 0.39 -14.41
N ARG A 135 -4.80 0.17 -15.68
CA ARG A 135 -4.57 -1.12 -16.33
C ARG A 135 -3.09 -1.25 -16.67
N VAL A 136 -2.56 -2.46 -16.49
CA VAL A 136 -1.23 -2.82 -16.98
C VAL A 136 -1.41 -3.42 -18.38
N GLU A 137 -0.91 -2.74 -19.38
CA GLU A 137 -0.96 -3.20 -20.79
C GLU A 137 0.44 -3.62 -21.22
N ILE A 138 0.56 -4.84 -21.72
CA ILE A 138 1.81 -5.40 -22.25
C ILE A 138 1.60 -5.63 -23.74
N ASP A 139 2.43 -5.00 -24.55
CA ASP A 139 2.46 -5.21 -25.99
C ASP A 139 3.34 -6.45 -26.30
N PRO A 140 2.77 -7.53 -26.82
CA PRO A 140 3.51 -8.76 -27.07
C PRO A 140 4.52 -8.65 -28.22
N GLU A 141 4.36 -7.68 -29.13
CA GLU A 141 5.28 -7.51 -30.27
C GLU A 141 6.53 -6.72 -29.87
N SER A 142 6.35 -5.67 -29.08
CA SER A 142 7.43 -4.78 -28.66
C SER A 142 7.95 -5.06 -27.24
N ASP A 143 7.35 -5.97 -26.50
CA ASP A 143 7.62 -6.26 -25.08
C ASP A 143 7.48 -5.02 -24.18
N ARG A 144 6.78 -3.97 -24.65
CA ARG A 144 6.58 -2.73 -23.88
C ARG A 144 5.44 -2.90 -22.89
N VAL A 145 5.65 -2.39 -21.68
CA VAL A 145 4.62 -2.35 -20.64
C VAL A 145 4.25 -0.91 -20.30
N ARG A 146 2.96 -0.66 -20.19
CA ARG A 146 2.41 0.67 -19.89
C ARG A 146 1.35 0.58 -18.80
N LEU A 147 1.24 1.66 -18.02
CA LEU A 147 0.04 1.94 -17.22
C LEU A 147 -0.88 2.84 -18.04
N VAL A 148 -2.16 2.51 -18.06
CA VAL A 148 -3.19 3.24 -18.79
C VAL A 148 -4.37 3.51 -17.85
N SER A 149 -4.85 4.76 -17.81
CA SER A 149 -6.06 5.12 -17.08
C SER A 149 -7.24 4.27 -17.50
N GLY A 150 -8.04 3.81 -16.52
CA GLY A 150 -9.21 2.97 -16.73
C GLY A 150 -10.46 3.79 -17.03
#